data_15e11a6c9064c97bc47103beb4d74d73
#
_entry.id   15e11a6c9064c97bc47103beb4d74d73
#
_cell.length_a   1.000
_cell.length_b   1.000
_cell.length_c   1.000
_cell.angle_alpha   90.00
_cell.angle_beta   90.00
_cell.angle_gamma   90.00
#
_symmetry.space_group_name_H-M   'P 1'
#
loop_
_entity.id
_entity.type
_entity.pdbx_description
1 polymer ?
#
loop_
_entity_poly.entity_id
_entity_poly.type
_entity_poly.pdbx_seq_one_letter_code
_entity_poly.pdbx_strand_id
1 'polypeptide(L)'
;MMHTRSQYSKETDMGIQFTDEQQKLIKEAVRWYKYSSEQVLQYSAPAGAGKSTVMHAIINELGLLPDEVAPMTYIGSAAIVMRVNGFHNACTAHSWLYELVEELEKHPLTGKLVKKLHFVRRPLDRNKIKLICVDEGGTIPYSMKKDIESNGIKVLVCGDLDQLPPVLDKPAYLYTGKVHRLTKIMRQSKFSSIIEISNMLRNGYTPKIGDYGDVLVIYRSDLVNEMIVASDSIICGTNRTREYFNEMIRRDLLGFKSKLPQYGEKIVCR
;
A
#
# COMPACT_ATOMS: atom_id res chain seq x y z
N MET A 1 31.72 18.04 -0.42
CA MET A 1 31.51 16.65 0.09
C MET A 1 30.67 15.91 -0.94
N MET A 2 31.29 15.01 -1.68
CA MET A 2 30.63 14.18 -2.67
C MET A 2 29.79 13.13 -1.95
N HIS A 3 28.47 13.29 -1.94
CA HIS A 3 27.56 12.23 -1.48
C HIS A 3 27.31 11.28 -2.65
N THR A 4 27.71 10.08 -2.44
CA THR A 4 27.85 8.97 -3.36
C THR A 4 26.54 8.55 -4.02
N ARG A 5 26.53 8.48 -5.35
CA ARG A 5 25.52 7.89 -6.29
C ARG A 5 25.16 6.41 -5.99
N SER A 6 25.33 5.90 -4.78
CA SER A 6 25.57 4.47 -4.57
C SER A 6 24.54 3.70 -3.76
N GLN A 7 23.38 4.23 -3.31
CA GLN A 7 22.49 3.41 -2.50
C GLN A 7 21.41 2.66 -3.29
N TYR A 8 20.82 3.28 -4.30
CA TYR A 8 19.88 2.53 -5.19
C TYR A 8 20.59 1.66 -6.23
N SER A 9 21.84 1.99 -6.60
CA SER A 9 22.58 1.26 -7.63
C SER A 9 23.17 -0.07 -7.15
N LYS A 10 23.31 -0.31 -5.84
CA LYS A 10 23.90 -1.56 -5.33
C LYS A 10 22.90 -2.73 -5.25
N GLU A 11 21.60 -2.47 -5.15
CA GLU A 11 20.59 -3.54 -5.13
C GLU A 11 20.06 -3.96 -6.50
N THR A 12 20.24 -3.12 -7.52
CA THR A 12 19.81 -3.42 -8.90
C THR A 12 20.84 -4.22 -9.72
N ASP A 13 22.05 -4.39 -9.21
CA ASP A 13 23.11 -5.15 -9.92
C ASP A 13 23.02 -6.67 -9.70
N MET A 14 21.96 -7.16 -9.04
CA MET A 14 21.67 -8.59 -8.88
C MET A 14 20.94 -9.18 -10.09
N GLY A 15 21.41 -8.98 -11.33
CA GLY A 15 20.98 -9.76 -12.50
C GLY A 15 19.46 -9.90 -12.70
N ILE A 16 18.65 -8.92 -12.28
CA ILE A 16 17.18 -8.94 -12.41
C ILE A 16 16.83 -8.89 -13.91
N GLN A 17 16.27 -9.98 -14.42
CA GLN A 17 15.72 -9.99 -15.76
C GLN A 17 14.28 -9.48 -15.75
N PHE A 18 14.07 -8.32 -16.34
CA PHE A 18 12.72 -7.77 -16.54
C PHE A 18 12.02 -8.47 -17.69
N THR A 19 10.72 -8.71 -17.56
CA THR A 19 9.87 -9.19 -18.66
C THR A 19 9.72 -8.11 -19.73
N ASP A 20 9.29 -8.48 -20.94
CA ASP A 20 9.02 -7.52 -22.01
C ASP A 20 8.00 -6.46 -21.61
N GLU A 21 6.94 -6.85 -20.87
CA GLU A 21 5.94 -5.92 -20.33
C GLU A 21 6.56 -4.91 -19.36
N GLN A 22 7.43 -5.38 -18.45
CA GLN A 22 8.12 -4.52 -17.48
C GLN A 22 9.10 -3.57 -18.19
N GLN A 23 9.90 -4.08 -19.13
CA GLN A 23 10.83 -3.25 -19.90
C GLN A 23 10.12 -2.17 -20.71
N LYS A 24 8.99 -2.53 -21.35
CA LYS A 24 8.15 -1.59 -22.07
C LYS A 24 7.63 -0.50 -21.15
N LEU A 25 7.08 -0.87 -19.98
CA LEU A 25 6.56 0.09 -19.01
C LEU A 25 7.65 1.02 -18.49
N ILE A 26 8.85 0.52 -18.17
CA ILE A 26 9.99 1.33 -17.72
C ILE A 26 10.35 2.38 -18.79
N LYS A 27 10.48 1.97 -20.05
CA LYS A 27 10.78 2.89 -21.18
C LYS A 27 9.67 3.95 -21.34
N GLU A 28 8.42 3.55 -21.26
CA GLU A 28 7.27 4.47 -21.37
C GLU A 28 7.23 5.46 -20.19
N ALA A 29 7.52 5.02 -18.98
CA ALA A 29 7.56 5.86 -17.79
C ALA A 29 8.69 6.90 -17.87
N VAL A 30 9.88 6.52 -18.33
CA VAL A 30 11.00 7.45 -18.57
C VAL A 30 10.63 8.48 -19.63
N ARG A 31 10.00 8.06 -20.73
CA ARG A 31 9.53 8.98 -21.79
C ARG A 31 8.45 9.92 -21.27
N TRP A 32 7.47 9.39 -20.51
CA TRP A 32 6.43 10.20 -19.88
C TRP A 32 7.02 11.26 -18.95
N TYR A 33 7.94 10.87 -18.09
CA TYR A 33 8.56 11.81 -17.15
C TYR A 33 9.26 12.97 -17.85
N LYS A 34 10.02 12.67 -18.93
CA LYS A 34 10.85 13.64 -19.64
C LYS A 34 10.08 14.53 -20.61
N TYR A 35 9.03 14.00 -21.27
CA TYR A 35 8.47 14.65 -22.46
C TYR A 35 6.94 14.82 -22.43
N SER A 36 6.21 14.17 -21.53
CA SER A 36 4.76 14.29 -21.49
C SER A 36 4.32 15.50 -20.68
N SER A 37 3.24 16.16 -21.10
CA SER A 37 2.52 17.15 -20.27
C SER A 37 1.64 16.50 -19.22
N GLU A 38 1.29 15.22 -19.35
CA GLU A 38 0.49 14.49 -18.39
C GLU A 38 1.22 14.37 -17.05
N GLN A 39 0.55 14.78 -15.97
CA GLN A 39 1.13 14.77 -14.63
C GLN A 39 1.21 13.36 -14.04
N VAL A 40 0.26 12.48 -14.37
CA VAL A 40 0.09 11.16 -13.73
C VAL A 40 0.36 10.05 -14.74
N LEU A 41 1.20 9.08 -14.36
CA LEU A 41 1.31 7.79 -15.03
C LEU A 41 0.88 6.69 -14.07
N GLN A 42 0.02 5.78 -14.53
CA GLN A 42 -0.55 4.71 -13.72
C GLN A 42 -0.25 3.34 -14.29
N TYR A 43 0.10 2.40 -13.42
CA TYR A 43 0.16 0.99 -13.80
C TYR A 43 -0.41 0.07 -12.73
N SER A 44 -1.04 -1.00 -13.19
CA SER A 44 -1.61 -2.05 -12.34
C SER A 44 -0.85 -3.34 -12.54
N ALA A 45 -0.61 -4.04 -11.44
CA ALA A 45 0.03 -5.32 -11.46
C ALA A 45 -0.46 -6.19 -10.28
N PRO A 46 -0.70 -7.49 -10.49
CA PRO A 46 -1.05 -8.40 -9.41
C PRO A 46 0.08 -8.54 -8.39
N ALA A 47 -0.23 -9.10 -7.22
CA ALA A 47 0.78 -9.43 -6.23
C ALA A 47 1.84 -10.37 -6.83
N GLY A 48 3.12 -10.05 -6.65
CA GLY A 48 4.23 -10.83 -7.20
C GLY A 48 4.59 -10.57 -8.67
N ALA A 49 3.96 -9.60 -9.33
CA ALA A 49 4.36 -9.16 -10.69
C ALA A 49 5.47 -8.09 -10.69
N GLY A 50 6.09 -7.81 -9.54
CA GLY A 50 7.25 -6.92 -9.44
C GLY A 50 6.92 -5.43 -9.43
N LYS A 51 5.79 -4.99 -8.85
CA LYS A 51 5.41 -3.56 -8.73
C LYS A 51 6.55 -2.69 -8.21
N SER A 52 7.07 -3.01 -7.03
CA SER A 52 8.14 -2.23 -6.37
C SER A 52 9.44 -2.29 -7.17
N THR A 53 9.77 -3.43 -7.77
CA THR A 53 10.97 -3.61 -8.61
C THR A 53 10.92 -2.71 -9.84
N VAL A 54 9.77 -2.64 -10.50
CA VAL A 54 9.58 -1.75 -11.67
C VAL A 54 9.64 -0.28 -11.24
N MET A 55 9.07 0.08 -10.10
CA MET A 55 9.14 1.45 -9.57
C MET A 55 10.60 1.85 -9.30
N HIS A 56 11.40 1.00 -8.67
CA HIS A 56 12.83 1.23 -8.48
C HIS A 56 13.58 1.37 -9.80
N ALA A 57 13.30 0.50 -10.76
CA ALA A 57 13.94 0.58 -12.08
C ALA A 57 13.65 1.91 -12.78
N ILE A 58 12.40 2.40 -12.71
CA ILE A 58 12.03 3.70 -13.27
C ILE A 58 12.80 4.83 -12.60
N ILE A 59 12.87 4.85 -11.27
CA ILE A 59 13.61 5.86 -10.50
C ILE A 59 15.09 5.87 -10.87
N ASN A 60 15.70 4.68 -10.97
CA ASN A 60 17.10 4.53 -11.36
C ASN A 60 17.38 5.00 -12.78
N GLU A 61 16.53 4.64 -13.76
CA GLU A 61 16.64 5.09 -15.15
C GLU A 61 16.45 6.61 -15.30
N LEU A 62 15.71 7.23 -14.38
CA LEU A 62 15.58 8.68 -14.30
C LEU A 62 16.78 9.35 -13.63
N GLY A 63 17.64 8.60 -12.97
CA GLY A 63 18.79 9.12 -12.21
C GLY A 63 18.39 9.92 -10.98
N LEU A 64 17.19 9.70 -10.44
CA LEU A 64 16.70 10.41 -9.25
C LEU A 64 17.32 9.85 -7.97
N LEU A 65 17.69 10.75 -7.07
CA LEU A 65 18.17 10.39 -5.74
C LEU A 65 17.00 10.04 -4.81
N PRO A 66 17.24 9.25 -3.75
CA PRO A 66 16.21 8.91 -2.76
C PRO A 66 15.47 10.12 -2.19
N ASP A 67 16.20 11.20 -1.92
CA ASP A 67 15.66 12.46 -1.37
C ASP A 67 14.87 13.30 -2.39
N GLU A 68 14.97 12.98 -3.67
CA GLU A 68 14.20 13.63 -4.74
C GLU A 68 12.88 12.94 -5.02
N VAL A 69 12.61 11.81 -4.35
CA VAL A 69 11.39 11.03 -4.51
C VAL A 69 10.56 11.08 -3.23
N ALA A 70 9.26 11.27 -3.38
CA ALA A 70 8.29 11.17 -2.27
C ALA A 70 7.48 9.86 -2.40
N PRO A 71 7.96 8.74 -1.86
CA PRO A 71 7.23 7.49 -1.88
C PRO A 71 6.14 7.51 -0.81
N MET A 72 4.90 7.24 -1.22
CA MET A 72 3.75 7.31 -0.33
C MET A 72 2.73 6.22 -0.61
N THR A 73 1.97 5.88 0.42
CA THR A 73 0.82 5.00 0.37
C THR A 73 -0.26 5.51 1.32
N TYR A 74 -1.50 5.03 1.19
CA TYR A 74 -2.58 5.45 2.08
C TYR A 74 -2.49 4.79 3.46
N ILE A 75 -2.04 3.54 3.53
CA ILE A 75 -2.10 2.68 4.72
C ILE A 75 -0.71 2.61 5.38
N GLY A 76 -0.64 2.83 6.70
CA GLY A 76 0.62 2.84 7.44
C GLY A 76 1.42 1.53 7.35
N SER A 77 0.77 0.37 7.38
CA SER A 77 1.45 -0.92 7.22
C SER A 77 2.07 -1.08 5.83
N ALA A 78 1.43 -0.57 4.78
CA ALA A 78 2.00 -0.58 3.43
C ALA A 78 3.23 0.34 3.34
N ALA A 79 3.27 1.47 4.06
CA ALA A 79 4.46 2.31 4.13
C ALA A 79 5.66 1.58 4.77
N ILE A 80 5.42 0.74 5.78
CA ILE A 80 6.46 -0.12 6.37
C ILE A 80 7.00 -1.09 5.32
N VAL A 81 6.11 -1.74 4.56
CA VAL A 81 6.51 -2.67 3.49
C VAL A 81 7.31 -1.95 2.41
N MET A 82 6.93 -0.73 2.02
CA MET A 82 7.72 0.08 1.08
C MET A 82 9.14 0.34 1.61
N ARG A 83 9.29 0.66 2.91
CA ARG A 83 10.62 0.87 3.52
C ARG A 83 11.48 -0.39 3.48
N VAL A 84 10.90 -1.54 3.80
CA VAL A 84 11.58 -2.85 3.70
C VAL A 84 12.02 -3.14 2.26
N ASN A 85 11.22 -2.70 1.28
CA ASN A 85 11.52 -2.83 -0.14
C ASN A 85 12.44 -1.73 -0.68
N GLY A 86 13.16 -0.98 0.17
CA GLY A 86 14.20 -0.03 -0.25
C GLY A 86 13.76 1.43 -0.37
N PHE A 87 12.49 1.77 -0.17
CA PHE A 87 12.01 3.15 -0.12
C PHE A 87 12.14 3.72 1.30
N HIS A 88 13.35 3.99 1.76
CA HIS A 88 13.64 4.29 3.18
C HIS A 88 12.86 5.48 3.76
N ASN A 89 12.50 6.47 2.93
CA ASN A 89 11.71 7.64 3.30
C ASN A 89 10.20 7.47 3.05
N ALA A 90 9.74 6.25 2.74
CA ALA A 90 8.32 5.99 2.51
C ALA A 90 7.49 6.24 3.77
N CYS A 91 6.39 6.95 3.63
CA CYS A 91 5.40 7.15 4.69
C CYS A 91 3.99 7.25 4.12
N THR A 92 3.00 7.53 4.97
CA THR A 92 1.64 7.69 4.48
C THR A 92 1.50 8.99 3.69
N ALA A 93 0.55 9.03 2.75
CA ALA A 93 0.21 10.25 2.02
C ALA A 93 -0.15 11.40 2.98
N HIS A 94 -0.81 11.08 4.10
CA HIS A 94 -1.08 12.07 5.13
C HIS A 94 0.21 12.68 5.70
N SER A 95 1.21 11.87 6.02
CA SER A 95 2.49 12.36 6.57
C SER A 95 3.28 13.20 5.57
N TRP A 96 3.14 12.95 4.26
CA TRP A 96 3.76 13.77 3.22
C TRP A 96 3.06 15.11 3.00
N LEU A 97 1.73 15.12 3.04
CA LEU A 97 0.89 16.22 2.56
C LEU A 97 0.36 17.13 3.67
N TYR A 98 0.38 16.67 4.92
CA TYR A 98 -0.19 17.42 6.04
C TYR A 98 0.73 17.43 7.24
N GLU A 99 0.60 18.47 8.04
CA GLU A 99 1.16 18.53 9.38
C GLU A 99 0.05 18.70 10.41
N LEU A 100 0.29 18.18 11.60
CA LEU A 100 -0.63 18.28 12.70
C LEU A 100 -0.32 19.58 13.46
N VAL A 101 -1.25 20.55 13.41
CA VAL A 101 -1.13 21.81 14.11
C VAL A 101 -2.09 21.82 15.30
N GLU A 102 -1.57 22.29 16.43
CA GLU A 102 -2.35 22.48 17.66
C GLU A 102 -2.83 23.93 17.74
N GLU A 103 -4.14 24.12 17.76
CA GLU A 103 -4.77 25.43 17.93
C GLU A 103 -5.58 25.49 19.24
N LEU A 104 -5.60 26.66 19.88
CA LEU A 104 -6.42 26.92 21.04
C LEU A 104 -7.76 27.48 20.59
N GLU A 105 -8.82 26.70 20.70
CA GLU A 105 -10.19 27.14 20.42
C GLU A 105 -10.99 27.30 21.72
N LYS A 106 -11.91 28.30 21.74
CA LYS A 106 -12.85 28.40 22.84
C LYS A 106 -13.93 27.34 22.72
N HIS A 107 -14.08 26.54 23.78
CA HIS A 107 -15.17 25.58 23.84
C HIS A 107 -16.52 26.28 23.77
N PRO A 108 -17.43 25.93 22.85
CA PRO A 108 -18.65 26.70 22.58
C PRO A 108 -19.60 26.83 23.79
N LEU A 109 -19.60 25.82 24.68
CA LEU A 109 -20.47 25.80 25.85
C LEU A 109 -19.83 26.34 27.12
N THR A 110 -18.51 26.22 27.28
CA THR A 110 -17.85 26.58 28.56
C THR A 110 -16.98 27.81 28.47
N GLY A 111 -16.70 28.30 27.25
CA GLY A 111 -15.81 29.44 27.01
C GLY A 111 -14.32 29.16 27.33
N LYS A 112 -13.98 28.00 27.86
CA LYS A 112 -12.61 27.64 28.19
C LYS A 112 -11.81 27.36 26.91
N LEU A 113 -10.53 27.71 26.91
CA LEU A 113 -9.60 27.37 25.84
C LEU A 113 -9.33 25.83 25.90
N VAL A 114 -9.57 25.16 24.79
CA VAL A 114 -9.28 23.77 24.59
C VAL A 114 -8.32 23.63 23.41
N LYS A 115 -7.35 22.73 23.54
CA LYS A 115 -6.44 22.39 22.45
C LYS A 115 -7.18 21.54 21.44
N LYS A 116 -7.17 21.99 20.19
CA LYS A 116 -7.73 21.25 19.07
C LYS A 116 -6.65 20.98 18.04
N LEU A 117 -6.58 19.73 17.59
CA LEU A 117 -5.62 19.28 16.59
C LEU A 117 -6.26 19.37 15.21
N HIS A 118 -5.58 20.04 14.29
CA HIS A 118 -5.99 20.16 12.89
C HIS A 118 -4.90 19.67 11.98
N PHE A 119 -5.30 18.99 10.91
CA PHE A 119 -4.41 18.70 9.80
C PHE A 119 -4.36 19.88 8.84
N VAL A 120 -3.21 20.52 8.76
CA VAL A 120 -2.97 21.62 7.82
C VAL A 120 -2.15 21.10 6.65
N ARG A 121 -2.57 21.44 5.43
CA ARG A 121 -1.87 21.01 4.23
C ARG A 121 -0.48 21.65 4.16
N ARG A 122 0.52 20.80 3.88
CA ARG A 122 1.91 21.19 3.67
C ARG A 122 2.31 20.85 2.23
N PRO A 123 2.48 21.86 1.35
CA PRO A 123 2.96 21.63 -0.01
C PRO A 123 4.36 21.00 0.00
N LEU A 124 4.61 20.09 -0.95
CA LEU A 124 5.94 19.54 -1.16
C LEU A 124 6.87 20.57 -1.82
N ASP A 125 8.11 20.62 -1.35
CA ASP A 125 9.14 21.46 -1.98
C ASP A 125 9.52 20.90 -3.36
N ARG A 126 9.09 21.58 -4.41
CA ARG A 126 9.34 21.22 -5.82
C ARG A 126 10.83 21.33 -6.22
N ASN A 127 11.62 22.10 -5.48
CA ASN A 127 13.05 22.18 -5.71
C ASN A 127 13.76 20.91 -5.25
N LYS A 128 13.23 20.27 -4.20
CA LYS A 128 13.74 19.05 -3.64
C LYS A 128 13.06 17.81 -4.25
N ILE A 129 11.75 17.73 -4.23
CA ILE A 129 10.99 16.56 -4.69
C ILE A 129 10.70 16.67 -6.18
N LYS A 130 11.15 15.68 -6.96
CA LYS A 130 11.02 15.62 -8.43
C LYS A 130 9.99 14.60 -8.89
N LEU A 131 9.70 13.59 -8.08
CA LEU A 131 8.75 12.53 -8.38
C LEU A 131 7.98 12.13 -7.12
N ILE A 132 6.67 12.03 -7.23
CA ILE A 132 5.81 11.39 -6.24
C ILE A 132 5.57 9.95 -6.70
N CYS A 133 5.83 8.98 -5.83
CA CYS A 133 5.55 7.57 -6.06
C CYS A 133 4.45 7.10 -5.14
N VAL A 134 3.31 6.69 -5.69
CA VAL A 134 2.15 6.20 -4.93
C VAL A 134 2.06 4.70 -5.09
N ASP A 135 2.24 3.96 -4.01
CA ASP A 135 1.97 2.51 -3.98
C ASP A 135 0.55 2.25 -3.43
N GLU A 136 -0.05 1.16 -3.87
CA GLU A 136 -1.44 0.81 -3.61
C GLU A 136 -2.42 1.94 -3.97
N GLY A 137 -2.22 2.57 -5.14
CA GLY A 137 -2.96 3.75 -5.60
C GLY A 137 -4.47 3.57 -5.67
N GLY A 138 -4.95 2.33 -5.81
CA GLY A 138 -6.38 2.00 -5.74
C GLY A 138 -7.01 2.25 -4.38
N THR A 139 -6.22 2.38 -3.31
CA THR A 139 -6.70 2.67 -1.95
C THR A 139 -6.73 4.16 -1.62
N ILE A 140 -6.14 5.01 -2.45
CA ILE A 140 -6.15 6.47 -2.27
C ILE A 140 -7.56 7.01 -2.52
N PRO A 141 -8.18 7.72 -1.57
CA PRO A 141 -9.49 8.32 -1.76
C PRO A 141 -9.41 9.51 -2.74
N TYR A 142 -10.49 9.73 -3.48
CA TYR A 142 -10.57 10.81 -4.48
C TYR A 142 -10.38 12.20 -3.85
N SER A 143 -10.86 12.39 -2.62
CA SER A 143 -10.65 13.63 -1.86
C SER A 143 -9.17 14.01 -1.72
N MET A 144 -8.26 13.03 -1.62
CA MET A 144 -6.82 13.27 -1.48
C MET A 144 -6.11 13.52 -2.83
N LYS A 145 -6.72 13.12 -3.95
CA LYS A 145 -6.12 13.26 -5.29
C LYS A 145 -5.69 14.70 -5.58
N LYS A 146 -6.58 15.66 -5.30
CA LYS A 146 -6.32 17.08 -5.51
C LYS A 146 -5.09 17.55 -4.73
N ASP A 147 -4.91 17.08 -3.51
CA ASP A 147 -3.79 17.49 -2.66
C ASP A 147 -2.46 16.88 -3.14
N ILE A 148 -2.47 15.68 -3.69
CA ILE A 148 -1.30 15.07 -4.33
C ILE A 148 -0.93 15.84 -5.61
N GLU A 149 -1.88 16.04 -6.53
CA GLU A 149 -1.63 16.59 -7.86
C GLU A 149 -1.36 18.10 -7.85
N SER A 150 -1.95 18.85 -6.90
CA SER A 150 -1.73 20.29 -6.80
C SER A 150 -0.30 20.70 -6.44
N ASN A 151 0.56 19.75 -6.03
CA ASN A 151 1.99 20.01 -5.92
C ASN A 151 2.66 20.26 -7.29
N GLY A 152 2.01 19.92 -8.41
CA GLY A 152 2.56 20.13 -9.78
C GLY A 152 3.81 19.29 -10.05
N ILE A 153 4.03 18.23 -9.28
CA ILE A 153 5.12 17.25 -9.45
C ILE A 153 4.56 16.06 -10.21
N LYS A 154 5.38 15.37 -11.01
CA LYS A 154 5.00 14.13 -11.69
C LYS A 154 4.62 13.06 -10.65
N VAL A 155 3.56 12.30 -10.91
CA VAL A 155 3.02 11.27 -10.02
C VAL A 155 3.05 9.92 -10.73
N LEU A 156 3.88 9.01 -10.25
CA LEU A 156 3.92 7.62 -10.67
C LEU A 156 3.07 6.79 -9.71
N VAL A 157 2.01 6.18 -10.21
CA VAL A 157 1.06 5.42 -9.40
C VAL A 157 1.13 3.95 -9.76
N CYS A 158 1.27 3.09 -8.77
CA CYS A 158 1.07 1.66 -8.93
C CYS A 158 0.03 1.09 -7.95
N GLY A 159 -0.49 -0.08 -8.28
CA GLY A 159 -1.42 -0.82 -7.42
C GLY A 159 -1.96 -2.04 -8.13
N ASP A 160 -3.04 -2.58 -7.61
CA ASP A 160 -3.73 -3.74 -8.17
C ASP A 160 -5.20 -3.39 -8.40
N LEU A 161 -5.66 -3.50 -9.65
CA LEU A 161 -7.05 -3.22 -10.02
C LEU A 161 -8.05 -4.24 -9.46
N ASP A 162 -7.56 -5.41 -9.04
CA ASP A 162 -8.39 -6.47 -8.48
C ASP A 162 -8.48 -6.37 -6.94
N GLN A 163 -7.80 -5.39 -6.32
CA GLN A 163 -7.95 -5.08 -4.90
C GLN A 163 -9.17 -4.20 -4.64
N LEU A 164 -9.63 -4.21 -3.38
CA LEU A 164 -10.78 -3.42 -2.96
C LEU A 164 -10.51 -1.91 -3.05
N PRO A 165 -11.47 -1.12 -3.58
CA PRO A 165 -11.38 0.34 -3.60
C PRO A 165 -11.49 0.93 -2.18
N PRO A 166 -11.23 2.23 -2.00
CA PRO A 166 -11.37 2.89 -0.71
C PRO A 166 -12.80 2.78 -0.18
N VAL A 167 -12.93 2.67 1.14
CA VAL A 167 -14.22 2.64 1.82
C VAL A 167 -14.74 4.09 1.94
N LEU A 168 -16.03 4.30 1.61
CA LEU A 168 -16.74 5.59 1.74
C LEU A 168 -16.28 6.72 0.79
N ASP A 169 -15.38 6.46 -0.14
CA ASP A 169 -14.98 7.43 -1.17
C ASP A 169 -14.71 6.73 -2.50
N LYS A 170 -14.66 7.50 -3.60
CA LYS A 170 -14.24 6.98 -4.90
C LYS A 170 -12.72 6.83 -4.93
N PRO A 171 -12.19 5.83 -5.64
CA PRO A 171 -10.75 5.70 -5.81
C PRO A 171 -10.19 6.86 -6.64
N ALA A 172 -9.03 7.38 -6.22
CA ALA A 172 -8.35 8.46 -6.91
C ALA A 172 -7.71 7.99 -8.22
N TYR A 173 -7.13 6.79 -8.20
CA TYR A 173 -6.27 6.25 -9.24
C TYR A 173 -6.66 4.84 -9.63
N LEU A 174 -6.11 4.35 -10.73
CA LEU A 174 -6.25 3.03 -11.35
C LEU A 174 -7.61 2.74 -12.01
N TYR A 175 -8.69 3.36 -11.56
CA TYR A 175 -10.03 3.11 -12.09
C TYR A 175 -10.46 4.14 -13.14
N THR A 176 -9.63 5.17 -13.38
CA THR A 176 -9.88 6.22 -14.37
C THR A 176 -8.62 6.53 -15.16
N GLY A 177 -8.79 6.89 -16.44
CA GLY A 177 -7.69 7.23 -17.31
C GLY A 177 -6.94 6.01 -17.88
N LYS A 178 -5.75 6.27 -18.44
CA LYS A 178 -4.90 5.22 -19.01
C LYS A 178 -4.13 4.51 -17.91
N VAL A 179 -4.27 3.19 -17.81
CA VAL A 179 -3.55 2.33 -16.87
C VAL A 179 -2.78 1.26 -17.65
N HIS A 180 -1.46 1.21 -17.45
CA HIS A 180 -0.63 0.14 -18.00
C HIS A 180 -0.83 -1.12 -17.15
N ARG A 181 -0.88 -2.29 -17.76
CA ARG A 181 -1.08 -3.55 -17.03
C ARG A 181 0.14 -4.44 -17.16
N LEU A 182 0.63 -4.92 -16.02
CA LEU A 182 1.57 -6.03 -15.94
C LEU A 182 0.78 -7.28 -15.57
N THR A 183 0.86 -8.30 -16.39
CA THR A 183 0.06 -9.52 -16.20
C THR A 183 0.90 -10.70 -15.72
N LYS A 184 2.21 -10.71 -16.03
CA LYS A 184 3.10 -11.82 -15.74
C LYS A 184 3.53 -11.82 -14.28
N ILE A 185 3.12 -12.86 -13.55
CA ILE A 185 3.52 -13.10 -12.16
C ILE A 185 4.93 -13.71 -12.15
N MET A 186 5.86 -13.09 -11.41
CA MET A 186 7.28 -13.48 -11.33
C MET A 186 7.60 -14.32 -10.08
N ARG A 187 6.66 -14.45 -9.12
CA ARG A 187 6.89 -15.25 -7.91
C ARG A 187 7.17 -16.69 -8.26
N GLN A 188 8.21 -17.26 -7.63
CA GLN A 188 8.72 -18.61 -7.87
C GLN A 188 7.72 -19.75 -7.58
N SER A 189 6.62 -19.49 -6.92
CA SER A 189 5.60 -20.47 -6.58
C SER A 189 4.51 -20.61 -7.66
N LYS A 190 4.91 -20.94 -8.90
CA LYS A 190 3.95 -21.20 -9.99
C LYS A 190 2.94 -22.33 -9.68
N PHE A 191 3.17 -23.10 -8.63
CA PHE A 191 2.39 -24.27 -8.23
C PHE A 191 1.66 -24.09 -6.88
N SER A 192 1.55 -22.86 -6.35
CA SER A 192 0.80 -22.63 -5.12
C SER A 192 -0.70 -22.56 -5.40
N SER A 193 -1.48 -23.34 -4.69
CA SER A 193 -2.95 -23.29 -4.74
C SER A 193 -3.50 -21.93 -4.34
N ILE A 194 -2.74 -21.14 -3.56
CA ILE A 194 -3.09 -19.75 -3.23
C ILE A 194 -3.19 -18.91 -4.52
N ILE A 195 -2.25 -19.07 -5.46
CA ILE A 195 -2.26 -18.33 -6.73
C ILE A 195 -3.41 -18.81 -7.61
N GLU A 196 -3.65 -20.12 -7.65
CA GLU A 196 -4.77 -20.70 -8.41
C GLU A 196 -6.11 -20.16 -7.90
N ILE A 197 -6.38 -20.28 -6.61
CA ILE A 197 -7.60 -19.75 -5.97
C ILE A 197 -7.73 -18.24 -6.17
N SER A 198 -6.64 -17.48 -6.04
CA SER A 198 -6.63 -16.05 -6.30
C SER A 198 -7.02 -15.72 -7.74
N ASN A 199 -6.51 -16.47 -8.72
CA ASN A 199 -6.87 -16.27 -10.13
C ASN A 199 -8.32 -16.68 -10.41
N MET A 200 -8.83 -17.75 -9.79
CA MET A 200 -10.25 -18.11 -9.89
C MET A 200 -11.13 -16.96 -9.41
N LEU A 201 -10.85 -16.41 -8.23
CA LEU A 201 -11.61 -15.29 -7.65
C LEU A 201 -11.53 -14.02 -8.53
N ARG A 202 -10.36 -13.68 -9.08
CA ARG A 202 -10.17 -12.56 -10.01
C ARG A 202 -11.01 -12.69 -11.28
N ASN A 203 -11.19 -13.91 -11.75
CA ASN A 203 -12.03 -14.22 -12.93
C ASN A 203 -13.51 -14.39 -12.58
N GLY A 204 -13.93 -14.09 -11.33
CA GLY A 204 -15.32 -14.18 -10.89
C GLY A 204 -15.80 -15.60 -10.55
N TYR A 205 -14.88 -16.57 -10.48
CA TYR A 205 -15.22 -17.94 -10.09
C TYR A 205 -15.12 -18.11 -8.57
N THR A 206 -16.11 -18.76 -7.97
CA THR A 206 -16.06 -19.14 -6.56
C THR A 206 -15.42 -20.52 -6.41
N PRO A 207 -14.35 -20.68 -5.61
CA PRO A 207 -13.74 -21.97 -5.37
C PRO A 207 -14.74 -22.90 -4.66
N LYS A 208 -14.72 -24.19 -5.00
CA LYS A 208 -15.53 -25.19 -4.31
C LYS A 208 -14.96 -25.48 -2.91
N ILE A 209 -15.81 -25.95 -2.00
CA ILE A 209 -15.38 -26.46 -0.73
C ILE A 209 -14.45 -27.67 -0.96
N GLY A 210 -13.29 -27.67 -0.31
CA GLY A 210 -12.33 -28.76 -0.44
C GLY A 210 -10.91 -28.38 -0.07
N ASP A 211 -10.04 -29.36 -0.10
CA ASP A 211 -8.61 -29.21 0.12
C ASP A 211 -7.89 -29.06 -1.24
N TYR A 212 -7.09 -28.00 -1.36
CA TYR A 212 -6.28 -27.66 -2.52
C TYR A 212 -4.78 -27.74 -2.22
N GLY A 213 -4.40 -28.42 -1.15
CA GLY A 213 -3.01 -28.58 -0.71
C GLY A 213 -2.60 -27.49 0.29
N ASP A 214 -2.09 -26.36 -0.17
CA ASP A 214 -1.73 -25.22 0.70
C ASP A 214 -2.92 -24.25 0.95
N VAL A 215 -4.13 -24.58 0.44
CA VAL A 215 -5.37 -23.83 0.68
C VAL A 215 -6.50 -24.80 1.03
N LEU A 216 -7.17 -24.54 2.14
CA LEU A 216 -8.38 -25.24 2.54
C LEU A 216 -9.58 -24.30 2.42
N VAL A 217 -10.58 -24.64 1.59
CA VAL A 217 -11.83 -23.90 1.44
C VAL A 217 -12.92 -24.63 2.22
N ILE A 218 -13.48 -23.98 3.24
CA ILE A 218 -14.49 -24.56 4.14
C ILE A 218 -15.68 -23.64 4.32
N TYR A 219 -16.79 -24.18 4.80
CA TYR A 219 -17.87 -23.35 5.31
C TYR A 219 -17.46 -22.70 6.63
N ARG A 220 -18.06 -21.53 6.92
CA ARG A 220 -17.83 -20.87 8.22
C ARG A 220 -18.25 -21.73 9.41
N SER A 221 -19.24 -22.59 9.25
CA SER A 221 -19.69 -23.56 10.26
C SER A 221 -18.64 -24.57 10.63
N ASP A 222 -17.70 -24.86 9.75
CA ASP A 222 -16.69 -25.90 9.91
C ASP A 222 -15.38 -25.34 10.49
N LEU A 223 -15.34 -24.02 10.74
CA LEU A 223 -14.21 -23.35 11.37
C LEU A 223 -14.15 -23.73 12.85
N VAL A 224 -13.10 -24.44 13.25
CA VAL A 224 -12.85 -24.86 14.64
C VAL A 224 -11.82 -23.97 15.33
N ASN A 225 -11.85 -23.94 16.67
CA ASN A 225 -10.97 -23.08 17.48
C ASN A 225 -9.48 -23.39 17.25
N GLU A 226 -9.15 -24.66 17.04
CA GLU A 226 -7.78 -25.12 16.78
C GLU A 226 -7.19 -24.47 15.52
N MET A 227 -8.00 -24.32 14.46
CA MET A 227 -7.57 -23.61 13.24
C MET A 227 -7.32 -22.13 13.50
N ILE A 228 -8.14 -21.51 14.35
CA ILE A 228 -8.00 -20.10 14.72
C ILE A 228 -6.72 -19.88 15.51
N VAL A 229 -6.45 -20.72 16.51
CA VAL A 229 -5.25 -20.62 17.37
C VAL A 229 -3.97 -20.92 16.58
N ALA A 230 -4.03 -21.86 15.63
CA ALA A 230 -2.88 -22.20 14.78
C ALA A 230 -2.55 -21.15 13.73
N SER A 231 -3.43 -20.17 13.52
CA SER A 231 -3.23 -19.13 12.50
C SER A 231 -2.33 -18.01 12.98
N ASP A 232 -1.37 -17.59 12.17
CA ASP A 232 -0.54 -16.41 12.44
C ASP A 232 -1.33 -15.10 12.37
N SER A 233 -2.37 -15.05 11.52
CA SER A 233 -3.26 -13.90 11.39
C SER A 233 -4.62 -14.29 10.82
N ILE A 234 -5.65 -13.52 11.19
CA ILE A 234 -7.03 -13.67 10.68
C ILE A 234 -7.41 -12.41 9.92
N ILE A 235 -7.77 -12.59 8.66
CA ILE A 235 -8.21 -11.50 7.79
C ILE A 235 -9.74 -11.50 7.74
N CYS A 236 -10.34 -10.34 8.03
CA CYS A 236 -11.79 -10.17 8.08
C CYS A 236 -12.23 -9.05 7.15
N GLY A 237 -13.42 -9.22 6.54
CA GLY A 237 -14.01 -8.22 5.65
C GLY A 237 -14.59 -7.00 6.37
N THR A 238 -14.89 -7.08 7.67
CA THR A 238 -15.45 -5.96 8.46
C THR A 238 -14.78 -5.78 9.80
N ASN A 239 -14.77 -4.54 10.32
CA ASN A 239 -14.28 -4.23 11.66
C ASN A 239 -15.04 -5.01 12.74
N ARG A 240 -16.37 -5.15 12.59
CA ARG A 240 -17.21 -5.90 13.52
C ARG A 240 -16.77 -7.37 13.63
N THR A 241 -16.48 -8.01 12.51
CA THR A 241 -15.98 -9.40 12.49
C THR A 241 -14.60 -9.50 13.13
N ARG A 242 -13.71 -8.53 12.85
CA ARG A 242 -12.39 -8.46 13.47
C ARG A 242 -12.48 -8.32 15.00
N GLU A 243 -13.33 -7.42 15.49
CA GLU A 243 -13.56 -7.21 16.93
C GLU A 243 -14.08 -8.47 17.60
N TYR A 244 -15.05 -9.13 16.97
CA TYR A 244 -15.57 -10.42 17.45
C TYR A 244 -14.47 -11.47 17.60
N PHE A 245 -13.62 -11.67 16.58
CA PHE A 245 -12.52 -12.64 16.68
C PHE A 245 -11.46 -12.22 17.69
N ASN A 246 -11.13 -10.94 17.79
CA ASN A 246 -10.19 -10.45 18.79
C ASN A 246 -10.70 -10.72 20.22
N GLU A 247 -11.97 -10.43 20.50
CA GLU A 247 -12.56 -10.70 21.82
C GLU A 247 -12.63 -12.20 22.12
N MET A 248 -13.06 -13.00 21.17
CA MET A 248 -13.14 -14.45 21.31
C MET A 248 -11.77 -15.06 21.59
N ILE A 249 -10.75 -14.69 20.79
CA ILE A 249 -9.39 -15.20 20.98
C ILE A 249 -8.85 -14.79 22.34
N ARG A 250 -8.96 -13.51 22.72
CA ARG A 250 -8.46 -13.01 23.99
C ARG A 250 -9.12 -13.68 25.17
N ARG A 251 -10.44 -13.69 25.21
CA ARG A 251 -11.22 -14.16 26.34
C ARG A 251 -11.33 -15.69 26.42
N ASP A 252 -11.74 -16.29 25.29
CA ASP A 252 -12.21 -17.68 25.30
C ASP A 252 -11.07 -18.67 24.99
N LEU A 253 -10.07 -18.27 24.19
CA LEU A 253 -8.95 -19.12 23.79
C LEU A 253 -7.69 -18.87 24.62
N LEU A 254 -7.37 -17.59 24.94
CA LEU A 254 -6.15 -17.22 25.67
C LEU A 254 -6.42 -16.91 27.16
N GLY A 255 -7.68 -16.84 27.58
CA GLY A 255 -8.07 -16.61 28.99
C GLY A 255 -7.81 -15.20 29.51
N PHE A 256 -7.56 -14.21 28.63
CA PHE A 256 -7.33 -12.83 29.06
C PHE A 256 -8.64 -12.13 29.44
N LYS A 257 -8.74 -11.69 30.66
CA LYS A 257 -9.96 -11.07 31.24
C LYS A 257 -9.95 -9.55 31.20
N SER A 258 -8.76 -8.93 31.10
CA SER A 258 -8.62 -7.47 31.08
C SER A 258 -8.94 -6.89 29.70
N LYS A 259 -9.49 -5.65 29.65
CA LYS A 259 -9.63 -4.88 28.40
C LYS A 259 -8.29 -4.31 27.92
N LEU A 260 -7.32 -4.15 28.82
CA LEU A 260 -5.98 -3.68 28.47
C LEU A 260 -5.12 -4.82 27.95
N PRO A 261 -4.17 -4.53 27.04
CA PRO A 261 -3.21 -5.51 26.57
C PRO A 261 -2.49 -6.21 27.72
N GLN A 262 -2.25 -7.50 27.57
CA GLN A 262 -1.55 -8.32 28.57
C GLN A 262 -0.26 -8.87 27.98
N TYR A 263 0.65 -9.33 28.87
CA TYR A 263 1.92 -9.91 28.44
C TYR A 263 1.69 -11.11 27.50
N GLY A 264 2.39 -11.12 26.36
CA GLY A 264 2.26 -12.16 25.34
C GLY A 264 1.21 -11.85 24.24
N GLU A 265 0.42 -10.78 24.38
CA GLU A 265 -0.48 -10.36 23.29
C GLU A 265 0.27 -9.67 22.15
N LYS A 266 -0.08 -10.03 20.93
CA LYS A 266 0.37 -9.31 19.72
C LYS A 266 -0.52 -8.09 19.51
N ILE A 267 0.06 -6.90 19.63
CA ILE A 267 -0.65 -5.63 19.46
C ILE A 267 -0.10 -4.86 18.27
N VAL A 268 -0.96 -4.04 17.65
CA VAL A 268 -0.58 -3.11 16.59
C VAL A 268 -0.89 -1.70 17.08
N CYS A 269 0.14 -0.84 17.18
CA CYS A 269 -0.04 0.59 17.40
C CYS A 269 -0.54 1.25 16.12
N ARG A 270 -1.58 2.08 16.25
CA ARG A 270 -2.15 2.88 15.17
C ARG A 270 -1.95 4.36 15.40
#